data_9d51eaf8766091f27042326766e19f5a
#
_entry.id   9d51eaf8766091f27042326766e19f5a
#
_cell.length_a   1.000
_cell.length_b   1.000
_cell.length_c   1.000
_cell.angle_alpha   90.00
_cell.angle_beta   90.00
_cell.angle_gamma   90.00
#
_symmetry.space_group_name_H-M   'P 1'
#
loop_
_entity.id
_entity.type
_entity.pdbx_description
1 polymer ?
#
loop_
_entity_poly.entity_id
_entity_poly.type
_entity_poly.pdbx_seq_one_letter_code
_entity_poly.pdbx_strand_id
1 'polypeptide(L)'
;MPTPPDRPAAPPSPEPAEHAPRHHRTRAEERIAELDTSPTALLARIEALGAERDAALAKADEHLALAQRAAADYANLRRRTAEEREAALGLANELLLGKVVTLADDFDRAIEHVPDEARATPWLEGIAAIDRKLRTLLESEGVTLIEALGLPFDPHVHEAAAHVPGTGRPENEVVAEIRRGYRLRDRVLRPSLVAVSDGSPAPADRTS
;
A
#
# COMPACT_ATOMS: atom_id res chain seq x y z
N MET A 1 36.86 125.31 20.89
CA MET A 1 36.79 123.86 21.09
C MET A 1 35.36 123.41 20.92
N PRO A 2 35.02 122.68 19.90
CA PRO A 2 33.65 122.22 19.66
C PRO A 2 33.42 120.89 20.31
N THR A 3 32.26 120.71 20.91
CA THR A 3 31.72 119.53 21.50
C THR A 3 31.35 118.48 20.47
N PRO A 4 31.66 117.22 20.68
CA PRO A 4 31.30 116.15 19.74
C PRO A 4 29.83 115.78 19.71
N PRO A 5 29.26 115.33 18.61
CA PRO A 5 27.89 115.06 18.43
C PRO A 5 27.38 113.78 19.18
N ASP A 6 26.22 113.87 19.61
CA ASP A 6 25.40 112.87 20.31
C ASP A 6 25.27 111.60 19.45
N ARG A 7 25.51 110.41 20.00
CA ARG A 7 25.44 109.08 19.40
C ARG A 7 23.98 108.57 19.60
N PRO A 8 23.27 108.17 18.53
CA PRO A 8 21.96 107.66 18.74
C PRO A 8 21.92 106.34 19.48
N ALA A 9 20.97 106.17 20.37
CA ALA A 9 20.71 104.99 21.17
C ALA A 9 20.47 103.73 20.28
N ALA A 10 21.12 102.62 20.66
CA ALA A 10 20.90 101.29 20.03
C ALA A 10 19.45 100.84 20.30
N PRO A 11 18.84 100.16 19.31
CA PRO A 11 17.53 99.59 19.49
C PRO A 11 17.55 98.41 20.54
N PRO A 12 16.45 98.15 21.23
CA PRO A 12 16.40 97.10 22.26
C PRO A 12 16.49 95.73 21.59
N SER A 13 17.28 94.90 22.22
CA SER A 13 17.43 93.48 21.85
C SER A 13 16.05 92.76 21.89
N PRO A 14 15.78 91.89 20.91
CA PRO A 14 14.55 91.11 20.97
C PRO A 14 14.61 90.14 22.13
N GLU A 15 13.52 90.08 22.91
CA GLU A 15 13.31 89.08 23.94
C GLU A 15 13.40 87.68 23.38
N PRO A 16 14.01 86.66 24.06
CA PRO A 16 14.02 85.32 23.61
C PRO A 16 12.59 84.74 23.63
N ALA A 17 12.05 84.46 22.46
CA ALA A 17 10.79 83.73 22.35
C ALA A 17 11.00 82.35 23.00
N GLU A 18 10.33 82.17 24.15
CA GLU A 18 10.16 80.82 24.72
C GLU A 18 9.45 79.89 23.70
N HIS A 19 10.23 79.25 22.90
CA HIS A 19 9.74 78.11 22.14
C HIS A 19 9.73 76.88 23.07
N ALA A 20 8.64 76.76 23.85
CA ALA A 20 8.30 75.51 24.50
C ALA A 20 8.22 74.39 23.40
N PRO A 21 8.94 73.27 23.47
CA PRO A 21 8.82 72.24 22.47
C PRO A 21 7.41 71.66 22.51
N ARG A 22 6.67 71.88 21.43
CA ARG A 22 5.40 71.21 21.21
C ARG A 22 5.73 69.71 20.99
N HIS A 23 5.73 68.92 22.08
CA HIS A 23 5.78 67.48 21.99
C HIS A 23 4.56 67.00 21.20
N HIS A 24 4.79 66.72 19.90
CA HIS A 24 3.80 65.94 19.13
C HIS A 24 3.76 64.57 19.76
N ARG A 25 2.70 64.28 20.50
CA ARG A 25 2.44 62.92 21.00
C ARG A 25 2.45 61.98 19.84
N THR A 26 3.24 60.93 19.95
CA THR A 26 3.22 59.87 18.96
C THR A 26 1.90 59.14 19.03
N ARG A 27 1.47 58.53 17.94
CA ARG A 27 0.20 57.77 17.87
C ARG A 27 0.13 56.65 18.93
N ALA A 28 1.30 56.21 19.40
CA ALA A 28 1.44 55.26 20.51
C ALA A 28 1.14 55.93 21.87
N GLU A 29 1.61 57.15 22.10
CA GLU A 29 1.35 57.93 23.35
C GLU A 29 -0.13 58.34 23.45
N GLU A 30 -0.78 58.67 22.30
CA GLU A 30 -2.23 58.96 22.27
C GLU A 30 -3.02 57.71 22.65
N ARG A 31 -2.69 56.54 22.11
CA ARG A 31 -3.34 55.27 22.46
C ARG A 31 -3.11 54.86 23.92
N ILE A 32 -1.93 55.13 24.48
CA ILE A 32 -1.65 54.87 25.90
C ILE A 32 -2.44 55.83 26.81
N ALA A 33 -2.61 57.11 26.40
CA ALA A 33 -3.38 58.10 27.17
C ALA A 33 -4.90 57.81 27.18
N GLU A 34 -5.41 57.08 26.16
CA GLU A 34 -6.82 56.65 26.10
C GLU A 34 -7.10 55.41 26.96
N LEU A 35 -6.05 54.68 27.41
CA LEU A 35 -6.22 53.51 28.25
C LEU A 35 -6.58 53.93 29.68
N ASP A 36 -7.72 53.46 30.17
CA ASP A 36 -8.03 53.58 31.60
C ASP A 36 -7.09 52.66 32.41
N THR A 37 -6.13 53.30 33.06
CA THR A 37 -5.13 52.61 33.89
C THR A 37 -5.55 52.53 35.36
N SER A 38 -6.82 52.76 35.65
CA SER A 38 -7.33 52.57 37.01
C SER A 38 -7.13 51.10 37.44
N PRO A 39 -6.82 50.84 38.70
CA PRO A 39 -6.65 49.48 39.21
C PRO A 39 -7.83 48.57 38.88
N THR A 40 -9.06 49.10 38.90
CA THR A 40 -10.29 48.37 38.62
C THR A 40 -10.39 47.97 37.13
N ALA A 41 -10.03 48.89 36.22
CA ALA A 41 -10.03 48.60 34.78
C ALA A 41 -8.94 47.60 34.39
N LEU A 42 -7.76 47.70 35.03
CA LEU A 42 -6.68 46.74 34.81
C LEU A 42 -7.03 45.31 35.29
N LEU A 43 -7.70 45.21 36.48
CA LEU A 43 -8.17 43.91 36.96
C LEU A 43 -9.22 43.31 36.02
N ALA A 44 -10.22 44.07 35.59
CA ALA A 44 -11.21 43.61 34.64
C ALA A 44 -10.57 43.17 33.30
N ARG A 45 -9.53 43.87 32.85
CA ARG A 45 -8.79 43.47 31.61
C ARG A 45 -8.01 42.18 31.77
N ILE A 46 -7.37 41.98 32.94
CA ILE A 46 -6.66 40.75 33.29
C ILE A 46 -7.64 39.57 33.29
N GLU A 47 -8.83 39.74 33.92
CA GLU A 47 -9.87 38.69 33.92
C GLU A 47 -10.35 38.36 32.51
N ALA A 48 -10.63 39.38 31.68
CA ALA A 48 -11.07 39.21 30.30
C ALA A 48 -9.99 38.49 29.46
N LEU A 49 -8.72 38.89 29.56
CA LEU A 49 -7.62 38.23 28.87
C LEU A 49 -7.39 36.80 29.39
N GLY A 50 -7.61 36.56 30.68
CA GLY A 50 -7.59 35.21 31.26
C GLY A 50 -8.64 34.31 30.62
N ALA A 51 -9.89 34.81 30.53
CA ALA A 51 -10.98 34.08 29.90
C ALA A 51 -10.75 33.83 28.39
N GLU A 52 -10.26 34.85 27.67
CA GLU A 52 -9.87 34.70 26.25
C GLU A 52 -8.76 33.63 26.06
N ARG A 53 -7.72 33.65 26.92
CA ARG A 53 -6.66 32.67 26.94
C ARG A 53 -7.21 31.24 27.15
N ASP A 54 -8.05 31.08 28.19
CA ASP A 54 -8.59 29.76 28.53
C ASP A 54 -9.50 29.22 27.40
N ALA A 55 -10.30 30.08 26.79
CA ALA A 55 -11.08 29.71 25.63
C ALA A 55 -10.20 29.35 24.40
N ALA A 56 -9.10 30.08 24.20
CA ALA A 56 -8.15 29.75 23.11
C ALA A 56 -7.43 28.46 23.36
N LEU A 57 -7.01 28.16 24.60
CA LEU A 57 -6.40 26.89 24.97
C LEU A 57 -7.37 25.73 24.78
N ALA A 58 -8.61 25.85 25.21
CA ALA A 58 -9.63 24.80 25.00
C ALA A 58 -9.83 24.48 23.50
N LYS A 59 -9.89 25.52 22.65
CA LYS A 59 -9.96 25.31 21.18
C LYS A 59 -8.69 24.68 20.62
N ALA A 60 -7.52 25.06 21.13
CA ALA A 60 -6.25 24.45 20.70
C ALA A 60 -6.19 22.97 21.05
N ASP A 61 -6.64 22.59 22.25
CA ASP A 61 -6.73 21.19 22.68
C ASP A 61 -7.72 20.39 21.82
N GLU A 62 -8.87 20.97 21.51
CA GLU A 62 -9.85 20.34 20.61
C GLU A 62 -9.27 20.12 19.20
N HIS A 63 -8.62 21.13 18.62
CA HIS A 63 -7.96 21.00 17.32
C HIS A 63 -6.81 19.99 17.33
N LEU A 64 -6.04 19.94 18.43
CA LEU A 64 -4.99 18.96 18.60
C LEU A 64 -5.56 17.53 18.62
N ALA A 65 -6.62 17.31 19.40
CA ALA A 65 -7.29 16.01 19.45
C ALA A 65 -7.85 15.57 18.09
N LEU A 66 -8.47 16.52 17.35
CA LEU A 66 -8.94 16.26 15.98
C LEU A 66 -7.78 15.92 15.02
N ALA A 67 -6.69 16.67 15.08
CA ALA A 67 -5.50 16.42 14.26
C ALA A 67 -4.87 15.06 14.56
N GLN A 68 -4.75 14.70 15.85
CA GLN A 68 -4.23 13.39 16.26
C GLN A 68 -5.12 12.25 15.76
N ARG A 69 -6.44 12.39 15.86
CA ARG A 69 -7.39 11.40 15.34
C ARG A 69 -7.27 11.27 13.83
N ALA A 70 -7.27 12.39 13.11
CA ALA A 70 -7.12 12.38 11.65
C ALA A 70 -5.77 11.75 11.21
N ALA A 71 -4.69 12.01 11.94
CA ALA A 71 -3.39 11.39 11.66
C ALA A 71 -3.42 9.87 11.89
N ALA A 72 -4.07 9.40 12.95
CA ALA A 72 -4.25 7.98 13.22
C ALA A 72 -5.10 7.30 12.14
N ASP A 73 -6.22 7.92 11.75
CA ASP A 73 -7.12 7.41 10.71
C ASP A 73 -6.38 7.34 9.35
N TYR A 74 -5.60 8.36 9.02
CA TYR A 74 -4.78 8.37 7.80
C TYR A 74 -3.72 7.26 7.81
N ALA A 75 -3.03 7.04 8.93
CA ALA A 75 -2.06 5.95 9.07
C ALA A 75 -2.71 4.57 8.88
N ASN A 76 -3.89 4.36 9.49
CA ASN A 76 -4.66 3.13 9.34
C ASN A 76 -5.14 2.92 7.89
N LEU A 77 -5.66 3.97 7.26
CA LEU A 77 -6.09 3.92 5.86
C LEU A 77 -4.92 3.56 4.93
N ARG A 78 -3.77 4.21 5.12
CA ARG A 78 -2.57 3.95 4.32
C ARG A 78 -2.10 2.50 4.43
N ARG A 79 -2.07 1.95 5.65
CA ARG A 79 -1.71 0.54 5.87
C ARG A 79 -2.71 -0.38 5.16
N ARG A 80 -4.00 -0.20 5.39
CA ARG A 80 -5.06 -1.00 4.76
C ARG A 80 -5.00 -0.95 3.23
N THR A 81 -4.81 0.24 2.65
CA THR A 81 -4.69 0.40 1.19
C THR A 81 -3.45 -0.32 0.64
N ALA A 82 -2.34 -0.33 1.37
CA ALA A 82 -1.15 -1.07 0.98
C ALA A 82 -1.40 -2.59 0.99
N GLU A 83 -2.04 -3.11 2.04
CA GLU A 83 -2.43 -4.52 2.16
C GLU A 83 -3.42 -4.94 1.06
N GLU A 84 -4.44 -4.13 0.79
CA GLU A 84 -5.42 -4.36 -0.28
C GLU A 84 -4.76 -4.38 -1.67
N ARG A 85 -3.80 -3.47 -1.91
CA ARG A 85 -3.05 -3.43 -3.17
C ARG A 85 -2.17 -4.66 -3.35
N GLU A 86 -1.48 -5.08 -2.32
CA GLU A 86 -0.64 -6.29 -2.36
C GLU A 86 -1.49 -7.54 -2.61
N ALA A 87 -2.63 -7.67 -1.93
CA ALA A 87 -3.58 -8.76 -2.15
C ALA A 87 -4.14 -8.77 -3.58
N ALA A 88 -4.48 -7.60 -4.13
CA ALA A 88 -4.97 -7.48 -5.51
C ALA A 88 -3.90 -7.86 -6.54
N LEU A 89 -2.65 -7.46 -6.34
CA LEU A 89 -1.53 -7.87 -7.20
C LEU A 89 -1.27 -9.38 -7.10
N GLY A 90 -1.36 -9.95 -5.91
CA GLY A 90 -1.23 -11.39 -5.69
C GLY A 90 -2.30 -12.18 -6.46
N LEU A 91 -3.55 -11.75 -6.37
CA LEU A 91 -4.67 -12.37 -7.11
C LEU A 91 -4.51 -12.24 -8.63
N ALA A 92 -4.09 -11.07 -9.12
CA ALA A 92 -3.85 -10.86 -10.55
C ALA A 92 -2.74 -11.78 -11.09
N ASN A 93 -1.66 -11.96 -10.33
CA ASN A 93 -0.59 -12.89 -10.65
C ASN A 93 -1.08 -14.34 -10.68
N GLU A 94 -1.86 -14.75 -9.68
CA GLU A 94 -2.43 -16.09 -9.59
C GLU A 94 -3.31 -16.41 -10.82
N LEU A 95 -4.18 -15.47 -11.21
CA LEU A 95 -5.02 -15.59 -12.40
C LEU A 95 -4.20 -15.68 -13.69
N LEU A 96 -3.14 -14.88 -13.81
CA LEU A 96 -2.24 -14.93 -14.97
C LEU A 96 -1.49 -16.26 -15.05
N LEU A 97 -0.90 -16.70 -13.95
CA LEU A 97 -0.17 -17.98 -13.87
C LEU A 97 -1.08 -19.16 -14.16
N GLY A 98 -2.35 -19.13 -13.70
CA GLY A 98 -3.35 -20.14 -14.05
C GLY A 98 -3.59 -20.26 -15.56
N LYS A 99 -3.59 -19.14 -16.31
CA LYS A 99 -3.66 -19.16 -17.77
C LYS A 99 -2.40 -19.71 -18.42
N VAL A 100 -1.22 -19.37 -17.87
CA VAL A 100 0.06 -19.88 -18.37
C VAL A 100 0.17 -21.39 -18.14
N VAL A 101 -0.30 -21.89 -17.00
CA VAL A 101 -0.39 -23.34 -16.73
C VAL A 101 -1.31 -24.04 -17.74
N THR A 102 -2.42 -23.43 -18.13
CA THR A 102 -3.28 -24.01 -19.18
C THR A 102 -2.55 -24.09 -20.53
N LEU A 103 -1.71 -23.10 -20.85
CA LEU A 103 -0.86 -23.14 -22.04
C LEU A 103 0.17 -24.27 -21.96
N ALA A 104 0.73 -24.54 -20.78
CA ALA A 104 1.66 -25.67 -20.57
C ALA A 104 0.96 -27.02 -20.81
N ASP A 105 -0.31 -27.18 -20.40
CA ASP A 105 -1.09 -28.39 -20.72
C ASP A 105 -1.32 -28.56 -22.23
N ASP A 106 -1.50 -27.46 -22.95
CA ASP A 106 -1.66 -27.50 -24.41
C ASP A 106 -0.35 -27.96 -25.09
N PHE A 107 0.81 -27.56 -24.57
CA PHE A 107 2.11 -28.06 -25.01
C PHE A 107 2.24 -29.54 -24.72
N ASP A 108 1.94 -30.03 -23.51
CA ASP A 108 1.96 -31.44 -23.17
C ASP A 108 1.12 -32.25 -24.17
N ARG A 109 -0.13 -31.83 -24.35
CA ARG A 109 -1.07 -32.49 -25.28
C ARG A 109 -0.53 -32.50 -26.74
N ALA A 110 0.03 -31.39 -27.19
CA ALA A 110 0.60 -31.28 -28.53
C ALA A 110 1.77 -32.23 -28.72
N ILE A 111 2.67 -32.34 -27.73
CA ILE A 111 3.81 -33.22 -27.77
C ILE A 111 3.41 -34.70 -27.71
N GLU A 112 2.42 -35.06 -26.89
CA GLU A 112 1.88 -36.42 -26.76
C GLU A 112 1.24 -36.92 -28.07
N HIS A 113 0.62 -36.07 -28.84
CA HIS A 113 -0.08 -36.40 -30.08
C HIS A 113 0.81 -36.29 -31.32
N VAL A 114 2.13 -36.13 -31.17
CA VAL A 114 3.05 -36.11 -32.31
C VAL A 114 3.18 -37.53 -32.88
N PRO A 115 2.93 -37.74 -34.18
CA PRO A 115 3.16 -39.03 -34.84
C PRO A 115 4.59 -39.52 -34.68
N ASP A 116 4.79 -40.85 -34.60
CA ASP A 116 6.12 -41.43 -34.36
C ASP A 116 7.14 -41.01 -35.42
N GLU A 117 6.72 -40.84 -36.68
CA GLU A 117 7.57 -40.40 -37.79
C GLU A 117 8.13 -38.99 -37.59
N ALA A 118 7.40 -38.13 -36.82
CA ALA A 118 7.79 -36.77 -36.57
C ALA A 118 8.58 -36.59 -35.27
N ARG A 119 8.66 -37.59 -34.41
CA ARG A 119 9.33 -37.52 -33.09
C ARG A 119 10.86 -37.30 -33.19
N ALA A 120 11.47 -37.71 -34.26
CA ALA A 120 12.91 -37.57 -34.49
C ALA A 120 13.28 -36.30 -35.29
N THR A 121 12.34 -35.33 -35.40
CA THR A 121 12.60 -34.16 -36.21
C THR A 121 13.21 -33.02 -35.36
N PRO A 122 14.13 -32.20 -35.91
CA PRO A 122 14.68 -31.01 -35.21
C PRO A 122 13.60 -30.00 -34.79
N TRP A 123 12.47 -30.02 -35.49
CA TRP A 123 11.33 -29.16 -35.15
C TRP A 123 10.74 -29.53 -33.78
N LEU A 124 10.57 -30.81 -33.46
CA LEU A 124 10.06 -31.26 -32.17
C LEU A 124 11.01 -30.93 -31.02
N GLU A 125 12.33 -31.04 -31.27
CA GLU A 125 13.33 -30.59 -30.29
C GLU A 125 13.19 -29.11 -29.95
N GLY A 126 12.90 -28.29 -30.96
CA GLY A 126 12.60 -26.86 -30.79
C GLY A 126 11.37 -26.63 -29.89
N ILE A 127 10.27 -27.35 -30.13
CA ILE A 127 9.05 -27.28 -29.30
C ILE A 127 9.33 -27.73 -27.86
N ALA A 128 10.04 -28.86 -27.66
CA ALA A 128 10.42 -29.34 -26.34
C ALA A 128 11.33 -28.33 -25.59
N ALA A 129 12.18 -27.60 -26.32
CA ALA A 129 12.99 -26.54 -25.72
C ALA A 129 12.15 -25.34 -25.26
N ILE A 130 11.08 -25.00 -25.99
CA ILE A 130 10.12 -23.96 -25.59
C ILE A 130 9.34 -24.38 -24.34
N ASP A 131 8.83 -25.62 -24.30
CA ASP A 131 8.17 -26.21 -23.14
C ASP A 131 9.07 -26.18 -21.89
N ARG A 132 10.32 -26.60 -22.00
CA ARG A 132 11.27 -26.49 -20.88
C ARG A 132 11.48 -25.09 -20.38
N LYS A 133 11.57 -24.09 -21.28
CA LYS A 133 11.66 -22.68 -20.88
C LYS A 133 10.41 -22.18 -20.16
N LEU A 134 9.24 -22.61 -20.62
CA LEU A 134 7.96 -22.27 -19.99
C LEU A 134 7.91 -22.84 -18.56
N ARG A 135 8.32 -24.10 -18.36
CA ARG A 135 8.38 -24.72 -17.02
C ARG A 135 9.38 -24.02 -16.12
N THR A 136 10.59 -23.71 -16.62
CA THR A 136 11.58 -22.94 -15.87
C THR A 136 11.04 -21.56 -15.46
N LEU A 137 10.29 -20.88 -16.34
CA LEU A 137 9.63 -19.63 -16.01
C LEU A 137 8.61 -19.83 -14.88
N LEU A 138 7.73 -20.83 -14.97
CA LEU A 138 6.75 -21.15 -13.93
C LEU A 138 7.43 -21.42 -12.59
N GLU A 139 8.51 -22.22 -12.58
CA GLU A 139 9.31 -22.51 -11.39
C GLU A 139 9.94 -21.25 -10.78
N SER A 140 10.46 -20.34 -11.62
CA SER A 140 11.04 -19.06 -11.15
C SER A 140 10.00 -18.15 -10.47
N GLU A 141 8.73 -18.26 -10.86
CA GLU A 141 7.61 -17.55 -10.22
C GLU A 141 7.06 -18.28 -8.98
N GLY A 142 7.64 -19.42 -8.63
CA GLY A 142 7.25 -20.24 -7.48
C GLY A 142 6.09 -21.19 -7.75
N VAL A 143 5.81 -21.50 -9.02
CA VAL A 143 4.83 -22.53 -9.40
C VAL A 143 5.52 -23.88 -9.41
N THR A 144 4.99 -24.85 -8.66
CA THR A 144 5.51 -26.22 -8.58
C THR A 144 4.44 -27.23 -8.96
N LEU A 145 4.88 -28.35 -9.53
CA LEU A 145 4.00 -29.45 -9.89
C LEU A 145 3.51 -30.17 -8.62
N ILE A 146 2.27 -30.61 -8.61
CA ILE A 146 1.73 -31.51 -7.61
C ILE A 146 1.99 -32.94 -8.07
N GLU A 147 2.78 -33.69 -7.34
CA GLU A 147 3.00 -35.13 -7.59
C GLU A 147 1.75 -35.88 -7.10
N ALA A 148 1.06 -36.56 -7.99
CA ALA A 148 -0.18 -37.26 -7.67
C ALA A 148 -0.07 -38.76 -7.90
N LEU A 149 0.62 -39.20 -8.96
CA LEU A 149 0.62 -40.58 -9.40
C LEU A 149 1.23 -41.55 -8.37
N GLY A 150 0.49 -42.60 -8.01
CA GLY A 150 0.91 -43.58 -7.02
C GLY A 150 0.79 -43.14 -5.56
N LEU A 151 0.24 -41.97 -5.32
CA LEU A 151 -0.03 -41.46 -3.97
C LEU A 151 -1.48 -41.66 -3.58
N PRO A 152 -1.82 -41.67 -2.28
CA PRO A 152 -3.18 -41.62 -1.82
C PRO A 152 -3.90 -40.35 -2.30
N PHE A 153 -5.16 -40.46 -2.63
CA PHE A 153 -6.00 -39.31 -2.99
C PHE A 153 -6.15 -38.35 -1.82
N ASP A 154 -5.84 -37.07 -2.07
CA ASP A 154 -6.02 -35.96 -1.12
C ASP A 154 -6.95 -34.91 -1.73
N PRO A 155 -8.17 -34.69 -1.19
CA PRO A 155 -9.11 -33.71 -1.71
C PRO A 155 -8.61 -32.25 -1.71
N HIS A 156 -7.55 -31.92 -0.94
CA HIS A 156 -6.99 -30.59 -0.91
C HIS A 156 -6.15 -30.25 -2.15
N VAL A 157 -5.61 -31.27 -2.81
CA VAL A 157 -4.68 -31.10 -3.94
C VAL A 157 -5.05 -31.91 -5.19
N HIS A 158 -6.03 -32.83 -5.06
CA HIS A 158 -6.49 -33.68 -6.15
C HIS A 158 -7.99 -33.53 -6.39
N GLU A 159 -8.39 -33.67 -7.65
CA GLU A 159 -9.79 -33.75 -8.10
C GLU A 159 -9.99 -35.11 -8.78
N ALA A 160 -10.85 -35.97 -8.24
CA ALA A 160 -11.11 -37.29 -8.80
C ALA A 160 -12.09 -37.16 -9.98
N ALA A 161 -11.63 -37.54 -11.19
CA ALA A 161 -12.45 -37.57 -12.41
C ALA A 161 -13.15 -38.93 -12.61
N ALA A 162 -12.51 -40.02 -12.17
CA ALA A 162 -12.99 -41.38 -12.38
C ALA A 162 -12.47 -42.33 -11.31
N HIS A 163 -13.24 -43.41 -11.06
CA HIS A 163 -12.78 -44.60 -10.35
C HIS A 163 -12.49 -45.69 -11.35
N VAL A 164 -11.30 -46.29 -11.26
CA VAL A 164 -10.84 -47.32 -12.20
C VAL A 164 -10.87 -48.66 -11.50
N PRO A 165 -11.69 -49.60 -11.95
CA PRO A 165 -11.75 -50.95 -11.42
C PRO A 165 -10.61 -51.83 -11.90
N GLY A 166 -10.31 -52.89 -11.15
CA GLY A 166 -9.38 -53.94 -11.61
C GLY A 166 -7.92 -53.51 -11.67
N THR A 167 -7.53 -52.51 -10.91
CA THR A 167 -6.15 -52.00 -10.91
C THR A 167 -5.18 -52.86 -10.07
N GLY A 168 -5.71 -53.64 -9.14
CA GLY A 168 -4.90 -54.36 -8.14
C GLY A 168 -4.20 -53.45 -7.14
N ARG A 169 -4.55 -52.16 -7.11
CA ARG A 169 -4.00 -51.15 -6.20
C ARG A 169 -4.96 -50.89 -5.05
N PRO A 170 -4.48 -50.34 -3.91
CA PRO A 170 -5.32 -49.93 -2.81
C PRO A 170 -6.44 -49.00 -3.28
N GLU A 171 -7.58 -49.03 -2.56
CA GLU A 171 -8.70 -48.09 -2.76
C GLU A 171 -8.21 -46.66 -2.54
N ASN A 172 -8.67 -45.73 -3.38
CA ASN A 172 -8.30 -44.32 -3.39
C ASN A 172 -6.81 -44.02 -3.66
N GLU A 173 -6.03 -44.97 -4.22
CA GLU A 173 -4.71 -44.67 -4.77
C GLU A 173 -4.87 -44.02 -6.16
N VAL A 174 -4.11 -42.99 -6.45
CA VAL A 174 -4.09 -42.34 -7.77
C VAL A 174 -3.40 -43.25 -8.78
N VAL A 175 -4.14 -43.78 -9.76
CA VAL A 175 -3.66 -44.69 -10.77
C VAL A 175 -3.30 -44.03 -12.09
N ALA A 176 -3.89 -42.84 -12.36
CA ALA A 176 -3.55 -42.02 -13.52
C ALA A 176 -3.76 -40.51 -13.22
N GLU A 177 -2.90 -39.72 -13.79
CA GLU A 177 -3.05 -38.28 -13.78
C GLU A 177 -3.54 -37.84 -15.18
N ILE A 178 -4.78 -37.35 -15.25
CA ILE A 178 -5.43 -36.90 -16.49
C ILE A 178 -4.98 -35.49 -16.84
N ARG A 179 -4.79 -34.65 -15.81
CA ARG A 179 -4.30 -33.27 -15.95
C ARG A 179 -3.48 -32.89 -14.75
N ARG A 180 -2.29 -32.34 -14.98
CA ARG A 180 -1.35 -31.97 -13.94
C ARG A 180 -1.89 -30.89 -13.03
N GLY A 181 -1.68 -31.05 -11.74
CA GLY A 181 -1.93 -30.05 -10.73
C GLY A 181 -0.72 -29.15 -10.50
N TYR A 182 -0.98 -27.93 -10.05
CA TYR A 182 0.06 -26.95 -9.78
C TYR A 182 -0.22 -26.19 -8.49
N ARG A 183 0.86 -25.88 -7.79
CA ARG A 183 0.85 -25.10 -6.56
C ARG A 183 1.68 -23.83 -6.79
N LEU A 184 1.15 -22.70 -6.32
CA LEU A 184 1.89 -21.44 -6.27
C LEU A 184 2.32 -21.21 -4.82
N ARG A 185 3.61 -21.45 -4.54
CA ARG A 185 4.12 -21.45 -3.16
C ARG A 185 3.31 -22.40 -2.28
N ASP A 186 2.60 -21.89 -1.26
CA ASP A 186 1.79 -22.68 -0.31
C ASP A 186 0.32 -22.85 -0.72
N ARG A 187 -0.11 -22.24 -1.85
CA ARG A 187 -1.51 -22.29 -2.30
C ARG A 187 -1.65 -23.18 -3.52
N VAL A 188 -2.71 -23.99 -3.57
CA VAL A 188 -3.07 -24.75 -4.76
C VAL A 188 -3.60 -23.79 -5.82
N LEU A 189 -2.87 -23.68 -6.93
CA LEU A 189 -3.27 -22.91 -8.10
C LEU A 189 -4.36 -23.66 -8.90
N ARG A 190 -4.15 -24.97 -9.02
CA ARG A 190 -5.08 -25.90 -9.66
C ARG A 190 -4.82 -27.31 -9.14
N PRO A 191 -5.83 -28.09 -8.71
CA PRO A 191 -5.66 -29.47 -8.31
C PRO A 191 -5.28 -30.36 -9.50
N SER A 192 -4.59 -31.50 -9.23
CA SER A 192 -4.39 -32.54 -10.22
C SER A 192 -5.70 -33.26 -10.47
N LEU A 193 -6.12 -33.35 -11.74
CA LEU A 193 -7.28 -34.14 -12.13
C LEU A 193 -6.81 -35.60 -12.31
N VAL A 194 -7.33 -36.50 -11.47
CA VAL A 194 -6.83 -37.84 -11.34
C VAL A 194 -7.91 -38.90 -11.52
N ALA A 195 -7.47 -40.14 -11.90
CA ALA A 195 -8.24 -41.33 -11.76
C ALA A 195 -7.73 -42.13 -10.56
N VAL A 196 -8.64 -42.63 -9.73
CA VAL A 196 -8.32 -43.37 -8.51
C VAL A 196 -8.77 -44.79 -8.59
N SER A 197 -8.04 -45.71 -7.92
CA SER A 197 -8.42 -47.08 -7.79
C SER A 197 -9.68 -47.26 -6.96
N ASP A 198 -10.55 -48.21 -7.35
CA ASP A 198 -11.68 -48.67 -6.55
C ASP A 198 -11.32 -49.79 -5.56
N GLY A 199 -10.05 -50.21 -5.52
CA GLY A 199 -9.56 -51.26 -4.64
C GLY A 199 -9.85 -52.67 -5.15
N SER A 200 -10.46 -52.86 -6.33
CA SER A 200 -10.73 -54.17 -6.89
C SER A 200 -9.46 -54.85 -7.40
N PRO A 201 -9.34 -56.22 -7.26
CA PRO A 201 -8.16 -56.96 -7.74
C PRO A 201 -8.02 -56.87 -9.25
N ALA A 202 -6.76 -56.91 -9.73
CA ALA A 202 -6.50 -57.00 -11.16
C ALA A 202 -7.22 -58.20 -11.78
N PRO A 203 -7.77 -58.08 -13.02
CA PRO A 203 -8.38 -59.21 -13.68
C PRO A 203 -7.34 -60.34 -13.83
N ALA A 204 -7.72 -61.56 -13.41
CA ALA A 204 -6.85 -62.73 -13.58
C ALA A 204 -6.55 -62.90 -15.08
N ASP A 205 -5.27 -62.95 -15.43
CA ASP A 205 -4.82 -63.21 -16.77
C ASP A 205 -5.43 -64.54 -17.27
N ARG A 206 -6.40 -64.44 -18.17
CA ARG A 206 -6.95 -65.64 -18.82
C ARG A 206 -5.97 -66.06 -19.90
N THR A 207 -4.83 -66.62 -19.46
CA THR A 207 -3.96 -67.40 -20.36
C THR A 207 -4.64 -68.74 -20.63
N SER A 208 -5.25 -68.90 -21.77
CA SER A 208 -5.61 -70.20 -22.39
C SER A 208 -5.02 -70.29 -23.76
#